data_acc05c380a8ef9c470b2dd83e2572367
#
_entry.id   acc05c380a8ef9c470b2dd83e2572367
#
_cell.length_a   1.000
_cell.length_b   1.000
_cell.length_c   1.000
_cell.angle_alpha   90.00
_cell.angle_beta   90.00
_cell.angle_gamma   90.00
#
_symmetry.space_group_name_H-M   'P 1'
#
loop_
_entity.id
_entity.type
_entity.pdbx_description
1 polymer ?
#
loop_
_entity_poly.entity_id
_entity_poly.type
_entity_poly.pdbx_seq_one_letter_code
_entity_poly.pdbx_strand_id
1 'polypeptide(L)'
;MPLSVETRHFMDRKFQEHAPIGTDKAPACLSASRRVISIIDDDGAAVLLMSFIVATTEPFAPRSLRRQAGEAASRTALRFAKTFVPKKCTPPIITLHRDDGTAVDLDALTAREAFSAHGTLVDVSRTDANASCCYRIVVNAPRVTKLRCNGRATVKWPLLPTVATEFADGCTWRWGYADSDSDGTLSREQLFVPTHAQQLVGADLIVEVVPFREGTTTRTYGEATTCVVGDVYAAPLEVSPSILRAKAHRAGEGTSPARARADARSIRLVSFNILAPTYVTPEEVRAAPHLASDFRMQLLLEELIAIDGDVIALQECSPRVFADYLLPHLQRQGWDGRYDRKAGMDGCALFWRHETLELIALEAVALKDVAADEAGGGALIAAAAAAAGVPTAVLLEPILGKSSIVQLVALRLRRRGSSCAAA
;
A
#
# COMPACT_ATOMS: atom_id res chain seq x y z
N MET A 1 5.32 -19.43 -5.13
CA MET A 1 6.58 -20.10 -5.50
C MET A 1 7.72 -19.34 -4.85
N PRO A 2 8.76 -19.98 -4.33
CA PRO A 2 9.93 -19.25 -3.85
C PRO A 2 10.63 -18.59 -5.05
N LEU A 3 11.06 -17.34 -4.87
CA LEU A 3 11.85 -16.58 -5.84
C LEU A 3 13.07 -17.41 -6.27
N SER A 4 13.45 -17.37 -7.55
CA SER A 4 14.63 -18.04 -8.05
C SER A 4 15.89 -17.54 -7.35
N VAL A 5 16.94 -18.35 -7.31
CA VAL A 5 18.23 -17.98 -6.69
C VAL A 5 18.82 -16.75 -7.38
N GLU A 6 18.60 -16.56 -8.67
CA GLU A 6 19.01 -15.41 -9.47
C GLU A 6 18.32 -14.13 -9.05
N THR A 7 17.00 -14.17 -8.77
CA THR A 7 16.23 -13.01 -8.27
C THR A 7 16.72 -12.58 -6.88
N ARG A 8 17.14 -13.53 -6.02
CA ARG A 8 17.76 -13.22 -4.73
C ARG A 8 19.12 -12.57 -4.88
N HIS A 9 19.96 -13.06 -5.76
CA HIS A 9 21.29 -12.47 -6.05
C HIS A 9 21.20 -11.07 -6.67
N PHE A 10 20.16 -10.81 -7.48
CA PHE A 10 19.87 -9.50 -8.02
C PHE A 10 19.46 -8.50 -6.92
N MET A 11 18.58 -8.92 -6.01
CA MET A 11 18.19 -8.12 -4.84
C MET A 11 19.40 -7.77 -3.96
N ASP A 12 20.30 -8.73 -3.72
CA ASP A 12 21.50 -8.53 -2.91
C ASP A 12 22.52 -7.57 -3.55
N ARG A 13 22.68 -7.58 -4.89
CA ARG A 13 23.59 -6.66 -5.60
C ARG A 13 23.12 -5.22 -5.65
N LYS A 14 21.80 -4.98 -5.87
CA LYS A 14 21.26 -3.60 -5.92
C LYS A 14 21.23 -2.88 -4.57
N PHE A 15 21.25 -3.59 -3.47
CA PHE A 15 21.51 -2.98 -2.15
C PHE A 15 22.90 -2.29 -2.06
N GLN A 16 23.77 -2.49 -3.04
CA GLN A 16 25.13 -1.94 -3.02
C GLN A 16 25.27 -0.53 -3.63
N GLU A 17 24.35 -0.06 -4.48
CA GLU A 17 24.65 1.05 -5.39
C GLU A 17 23.95 2.40 -5.11
N HIS A 18 23.02 2.51 -4.14
CA HIS A 18 22.28 3.76 -3.92
C HIS A 18 22.45 4.31 -2.51
N ALA A 19 23.61 4.93 -2.25
CA ALA A 19 23.75 5.89 -1.16
C ALA A 19 23.63 7.32 -1.72
N PRO A 20 22.94 8.25 -1.03
CA PRO A 20 22.93 9.66 -1.42
C PRO A 20 24.31 10.26 -1.22
N ILE A 21 24.83 10.91 -2.25
CA ILE A 21 26.09 11.66 -2.22
C ILE A 21 25.87 12.95 -1.43
N GLY A 22 26.28 12.94 -0.18
CA GLY A 22 26.44 14.14 0.63
C GLY A 22 27.93 14.35 0.86
N THR A 23 28.46 15.44 0.32
CA THR A 23 29.85 15.85 0.48
C THR A 23 30.05 16.44 1.86
N ASP A 24 30.75 15.71 2.73
CA ASP A 24 31.69 16.34 3.68
C ASP A 24 32.65 15.27 4.19
N LYS A 25 33.92 15.68 4.32
CA LYS A 25 35.05 14.82 4.63
C LYS A 25 34.91 14.17 6.01
N ALA A 26 34.45 12.94 6.04
CA ALA A 26 34.50 12.08 7.20
C ALA A 26 35.74 11.17 7.17
N PRO A 27 36.26 10.73 8.34
CA PRO A 27 37.45 9.90 8.38
C PRO A 27 37.30 8.60 7.60
N ALA A 28 38.41 8.05 7.13
CA ALA A 28 38.54 6.93 6.17
C ALA A 28 37.72 5.64 6.47
N CYS A 29 37.01 5.58 7.59
CA CYS A 29 36.11 4.49 7.99
C CYS A 29 34.72 4.52 7.31
N LEU A 30 34.39 5.59 6.58
CA LEU A 30 33.04 5.86 6.09
C LEU A 30 32.75 5.40 4.65
N SER A 31 33.61 4.62 4.02
CA SER A 31 33.38 4.09 2.67
C SER A 31 32.37 2.94 2.60
N ALA A 32 31.69 2.59 3.69
CA ALA A 32 30.67 1.55 3.72
C ALA A 32 29.31 2.14 4.10
N SER A 33 28.55 2.59 3.11
CA SER A 33 27.14 3.05 3.17
C SER A 33 26.15 2.04 3.77
N ARG A 34 26.59 0.99 4.45
CA ARG A 34 25.82 -0.17 4.90
C ARG A 34 25.78 -0.38 6.41
N ARG A 35 26.37 0.52 7.18
CA ARG A 35 26.46 0.33 8.64
C ARG A 35 25.51 1.27 9.35
N VAL A 36 24.21 1.02 9.21
CA VAL A 36 23.17 1.78 9.86
C VAL A 36 22.48 0.90 10.90
N ILE A 37 22.25 1.47 12.09
CA ILE A 37 21.31 0.93 13.07
C ILE A 37 20.05 1.76 12.95
N SER A 38 18.98 1.18 12.42
CA SER A 38 17.66 1.80 12.42
C SER A 38 16.98 1.53 13.75
N ILE A 39 16.56 2.57 14.44
CA ILE A 39 15.83 2.48 15.71
C ILE A 39 14.43 3.01 15.49
N ILE A 40 13.44 2.24 15.92
CA ILE A 40 12.04 2.66 16.02
C ILE A 40 11.80 2.98 17.48
N ASP A 41 11.54 4.24 17.75
CA ASP A 41 11.14 4.78 19.03
C ASP A 41 9.78 5.45 18.87
N ASP A 42 8.69 4.71 19.15
CA ASP A 42 7.36 5.28 19.24
C ASP A 42 7.27 6.10 20.52
N ASP A 43 6.85 7.35 20.41
CA ASP A 43 6.68 8.25 21.55
C ASP A 43 5.83 7.60 22.64
N GLY A 44 6.45 7.36 23.79
CA GLY A 44 5.82 6.69 24.92
C GLY A 44 5.90 5.16 24.94
N ALA A 45 6.37 4.50 23.88
CA ALA A 45 6.56 3.05 23.90
C ALA A 45 7.63 2.62 24.91
N ALA A 46 7.34 1.55 25.67
CA ALA A 46 8.30 1.00 26.62
C ALA A 46 9.46 0.24 25.95
N VAL A 47 9.44 0.11 24.63
CA VAL A 47 10.34 -0.79 23.89
C VAL A 47 10.92 -0.09 22.67
N LEU A 48 12.24 -0.19 22.51
CA LEU A 48 12.99 0.18 21.31
C LEU A 48 13.15 -1.05 20.40
N LEU A 49 12.89 -0.89 19.11
CA LEU A 49 13.20 -1.89 18.10
C LEU A 49 14.42 -1.42 17.30
N MET A 50 15.52 -2.16 17.40
CA MET A 50 16.76 -1.89 16.69
C MET A 50 16.93 -2.90 15.55
N SER A 51 17.15 -2.43 14.33
CA SER A 51 17.41 -3.26 13.14
C SER A 51 18.76 -2.88 12.53
N PHE A 52 19.59 -3.86 12.19
CA PHE A 52 20.94 -3.65 11.67
C PHE A 52 21.45 -4.88 10.92
N ILE A 53 22.49 -4.69 10.11
CA ILE A 53 23.18 -5.77 9.40
C ILE A 53 24.54 -5.99 10.04
N VAL A 54 24.87 -7.24 10.39
CA VAL A 54 26.18 -7.60 10.92
C VAL A 54 27.15 -7.74 9.75
N ALA A 55 28.09 -6.80 9.64
CA ALA A 55 29.02 -6.70 8.51
C ALA A 55 30.12 -7.79 8.46
N THR A 56 30.18 -8.70 9.45
CA THR A 56 31.27 -9.68 9.59
C THR A 56 30.92 -11.09 9.16
N THR A 57 29.69 -11.34 8.72
CA THR A 57 29.24 -12.69 8.32
C THR A 57 28.57 -12.65 6.96
N GLU A 58 29.06 -13.42 5.99
CA GLU A 58 28.32 -13.67 4.75
C GLU A 58 27.52 -14.99 4.87
N PRO A 59 26.27 -15.03 4.37
CA PRO A 59 25.51 -13.92 3.76
C PRO A 59 25.07 -12.90 4.83
N PHE A 60 25.11 -11.62 4.48
CA PHE A 60 24.66 -10.51 5.34
C PHE A 60 23.19 -10.68 5.73
N ALA A 61 22.94 -11.18 6.93
CA ALA A 61 21.58 -11.35 7.41
C ALA A 61 21.17 -10.15 8.28
N PRO A 62 19.99 -9.56 8.03
CA PRO A 62 19.46 -8.53 8.91
C PRO A 62 19.20 -9.12 10.29
N ARG A 63 19.56 -8.36 11.33
CA ARG A 63 19.31 -8.69 12.73
C ARG A 63 18.35 -7.67 13.32
N SER A 64 17.50 -8.12 14.22
CA SER A 64 16.66 -7.25 15.03
C SER A 64 16.88 -7.52 16.51
N LEU A 65 16.84 -6.46 17.32
CA LEU A 65 16.98 -6.51 18.75
C LEU A 65 15.88 -5.67 19.38
N ARG A 66 15.10 -6.28 20.24
CA ARG A 66 14.03 -5.63 20.98
C ARG A 66 14.52 -5.35 22.42
N ARG A 67 14.49 -4.08 22.85
CA ARG A 67 15.03 -3.65 24.13
C ARG A 67 14.05 -2.78 24.89
N GLN A 68 14.11 -2.84 26.23
CA GLN A 68 13.33 -1.95 27.08
C GLN A 68 13.93 -0.53 27.02
N ALA A 69 13.12 0.47 26.75
CA ALA A 69 13.58 1.85 26.60
C ALA A 69 14.22 2.41 27.89
N GLY A 70 13.71 1.99 29.05
CA GLY A 70 14.20 2.41 30.37
C GLY A 70 15.34 1.56 30.95
N GLU A 71 15.84 0.52 30.25
CA GLU A 71 16.99 -0.23 30.77
C GLU A 71 18.30 0.55 30.64
N ALA A 72 19.34 0.20 31.42
CA ALA A 72 20.65 0.81 31.28
C ALA A 72 21.23 0.61 29.88
N ALA A 73 21.77 1.68 29.27
CA ALA A 73 22.31 1.63 27.90
C ALA A 73 23.48 0.64 27.79
N SER A 74 24.28 0.46 28.80
CA SER A 74 25.35 -0.55 28.87
C SER A 74 24.82 -1.97 28.69
N ARG A 75 23.64 -2.29 29.23
CA ARG A 75 23.00 -3.59 29.03
C ARG A 75 22.54 -3.78 27.57
N THR A 76 21.99 -2.75 26.97
CA THR A 76 21.63 -2.77 25.54
C THR A 76 22.87 -2.92 24.66
N ALA A 77 23.95 -2.15 24.92
CA ALA A 77 25.22 -2.24 24.21
C ALA A 77 25.83 -3.65 24.31
N LEU A 78 25.83 -4.27 25.49
CA LEU A 78 26.31 -5.65 25.68
C LEU A 78 25.45 -6.67 24.86
N ARG A 79 24.15 -6.49 24.80
CA ARG A 79 23.28 -7.36 23.98
C ARG A 79 23.53 -7.19 22.51
N PHE A 80 23.74 -5.95 22.06
CA PHE A 80 24.12 -5.63 20.69
C PHE A 80 25.48 -6.28 20.36
N ALA A 81 26.50 -6.10 21.21
CA ALA A 81 27.82 -6.72 21.07
C ALA A 81 27.74 -8.25 20.87
N LYS A 82 26.90 -8.93 21.63
CA LYS A 82 26.72 -10.40 21.53
C LYS A 82 26.17 -10.86 20.19
N THR A 83 25.60 -9.99 19.37
CA THR A 83 25.12 -10.35 18.02
C THR A 83 26.24 -10.53 17.00
N PHE A 84 27.44 -10.00 17.29
CA PHE A 84 28.61 -10.03 16.41
C PHE A 84 29.48 -11.28 16.55
N VAL A 85 29.26 -12.07 17.59
CA VAL A 85 30.12 -13.23 17.91
C VAL A 85 29.28 -14.47 18.23
N PRO A 86 29.85 -15.69 18.02
CA PRO A 86 29.25 -16.93 18.49
C PRO A 86 29.04 -16.94 20.01
N LYS A 87 28.07 -17.73 20.50
CA LYS A 87 27.63 -17.75 21.91
C LYS A 87 28.71 -17.95 22.97
N LYS A 88 29.86 -18.49 22.61
CA LYS A 88 30.98 -18.78 23.56
C LYS A 88 32.17 -17.86 23.40
N CYS A 89 32.09 -16.86 22.52
CA CYS A 89 33.21 -15.91 22.29
C CYS A 89 33.01 -14.64 23.12
N THR A 90 34.14 -13.97 23.42
CA THR A 90 34.13 -12.68 24.09
C THR A 90 33.46 -11.63 23.18
N PRO A 91 32.40 -10.92 23.63
CA PRO A 91 31.76 -9.88 22.85
C PRO A 91 32.76 -8.72 22.58
N PRO A 92 32.63 -8.06 21.41
CA PRO A 92 33.36 -6.82 21.15
C PRO A 92 32.97 -5.72 22.13
N ILE A 93 33.81 -4.72 22.26
CA ILE A 93 33.55 -3.51 23.04
C ILE A 93 32.69 -2.59 22.15
N ILE A 94 31.60 -2.07 22.69
CA ILE A 94 30.74 -1.09 22.05
C ILE A 94 30.94 0.25 22.73
N THR A 95 31.30 1.26 21.94
CA THR A 95 31.32 2.65 22.36
C THR A 95 30.39 3.48 21.51
N LEU A 96 29.71 4.44 22.12
CA LEU A 96 28.85 5.39 21.43
C LEU A 96 29.51 6.77 21.45
N HIS A 97 29.41 7.46 20.31
CA HIS A 97 29.90 8.82 20.17
C HIS A 97 28.83 9.70 19.57
N ARG A 98 28.66 10.90 20.05
CA ARG A 98 27.81 11.92 19.45
C ARG A 98 28.44 12.43 18.14
N ASP A 99 27.66 13.15 17.32
CA ASP A 99 28.16 13.75 16.07
C ASP A 99 29.34 14.68 16.25
N ASP A 100 29.50 15.29 17.44
CA ASP A 100 30.62 16.12 17.84
C ASP A 100 31.87 15.32 18.29
N GLY A 101 31.78 13.98 18.26
CA GLY A 101 32.84 13.07 18.71
C GLY A 101 32.85 12.81 20.22
N THR A 102 31.96 13.41 21.01
CA THR A 102 31.89 13.20 22.46
C THR A 102 31.45 11.77 22.77
N ALA A 103 32.18 11.07 23.62
CA ALA A 103 31.81 9.72 24.06
C ALA A 103 30.56 9.78 24.95
N VAL A 104 29.68 8.81 24.75
CA VAL A 104 28.42 8.66 25.51
C VAL A 104 28.69 7.73 26.70
N ASP A 105 28.38 8.20 27.90
CA ASP A 105 28.44 7.35 29.10
C ASP A 105 27.23 6.39 29.12
N LEU A 106 27.52 5.12 28.83
CA LEU A 106 26.48 4.08 28.76
C LEU A 106 25.98 3.63 30.15
N ASP A 107 26.68 3.91 31.20
CA ASP A 107 26.25 3.55 32.56
C ASP A 107 25.40 4.63 33.20
N ALA A 108 25.49 5.87 32.72
CA ALA A 108 24.71 7.00 33.22
C ALA A 108 23.34 7.15 32.52
N LEU A 109 23.14 6.52 31.37
CA LEU A 109 21.98 6.73 30.52
C LEU A 109 21.11 5.48 30.39
N THR A 110 19.82 5.71 30.10
CA THR A 110 18.90 4.66 29.64
C THR A 110 19.16 4.30 28.16
N ALA A 111 18.65 3.17 27.74
CA ALA A 111 18.75 2.74 26.35
C ALA A 111 18.14 3.79 25.38
N ARG A 112 17.00 4.41 25.75
CA ARG A 112 16.41 5.47 24.93
C ARG A 112 17.31 6.69 24.84
N GLU A 113 17.80 7.21 25.94
CA GLU A 113 18.65 8.41 25.97
C GLU A 113 19.95 8.23 25.18
N ALA A 114 20.54 7.03 25.21
CA ALA A 114 21.77 6.74 24.52
C ALA A 114 21.60 6.42 23.03
N PHE A 115 20.53 5.67 22.66
CA PHE A 115 20.36 5.13 21.32
C PHE A 115 19.31 5.86 20.48
N SER A 116 18.44 6.70 21.07
CA SER A 116 17.46 7.46 20.29
C SER A 116 17.95 8.85 19.86
N ALA A 117 19.21 9.19 20.14
CA ALA A 117 19.81 10.42 19.64
C ALA A 117 20.25 10.26 18.18
N HIS A 118 19.68 11.09 17.29
CA HIS A 118 20.08 11.14 15.88
C HIS A 118 21.58 11.42 15.75
N GLY A 119 22.23 10.75 14.80
CA GLY A 119 23.64 10.97 14.46
C GLY A 119 24.64 10.26 15.36
N THR A 120 24.20 9.60 16.44
CA THR A 120 25.10 8.84 17.31
C THR A 120 25.83 7.76 16.50
N LEU A 121 27.17 7.71 16.64
CA LEU A 121 28.01 6.68 16.05
C LEU A 121 28.22 5.57 17.06
N VAL A 122 28.09 4.34 16.63
CA VAL A 122 28.35 3.13 17.42
C VAL A 122 29.62 2.49 16.89
N ASP A 123 30.68 2.53 17.63
CA ASP A 123 31.95 1.85 17.30
C ASP A 123 31.95 0.44 17.91
N VAL A 124 32.27 -0.56 17.09
CA VAL A 124 32.38 -1.97 17.47
C VAL A 124 33.84 -2.39 17.35
N SER A 125 34.58 -2.37 18.44
CA SER A 125 36.02 -2.70 18.47
C SER A 125 36.20 -4.16 18.90
N ARG A 126 36.81 -4.97 18.03
CA ARG A 126 37.20 -6.35 18.35
C ARG A 126 38.58 -6.41 18.90
N THR A 127 38.76 -7.07 20.04
CA THR A 127 40.03 -7.25 20.73
C THR A 127 41.01 -8.20 20.02
N ASP A 128 40.48 -9.07 19.14
CA ASP A 128 41.21 -10.14 18.47
C ASP A 128 41.57 -9.86 16.99
N ALA A 129 41.07 -8.77 16.46
CA ALA A 129 41.37 -8.30 15.11
C ALA A 129 41.42 -6.78 15.15
N ASN A 130 42.46 -6.16 14.57
CA ASN A 130 42.54 -4.69 14.37
C ASN A 130 41.41 -4.11 13.48
N ALA A 131 40.24 -4.70 13.52
CA ALA A 131 39.06 -4.31 12.71
C ALA A 131 38.00 -3.69 13.63
N SER A 132 37.86 -2.39 13.55
CA SER A 132 36.69 -1.68 14.08
C SER A 132 35.63 -1.51 13.01
N CYS A 133 34.35 -1.60 13.41
CA CYS A 133 33.22 -1.32 12.56
C CYS A 133 32.41 -0.18 13.18
N CYS A 134 32.17 0.87 12.43
CA CYS A 134 31.35 2.00 12.88
C CYS A 134 29.95 1.91 12.26
N TYR A 135 28.91 2.11 13.09
CA TYR A 135 27.51 2.20 12.67
C TYR A 135 26.96 3.58 13.00
N ARG A 136 26.12 4.12 12.11
CA ARG A 136 25.35 5.33 12.40
C ARG A 136 23.96 4.96 12.88
N ILE A 137 23.49 5.57 13.96
CA ILE A 137 22.11 5.44 14.42
C ILE A 137 21.21 6.36 13.61
N VAL A 138 20.12 5.81 13.08
CA VAL A 138 19.04 6.55 12.45
C VAL A 138 17.74 6.23 13.18
N VAL A 139 17.17 7.23 13.84
CA VAL A 139 15.93 7.07 14.61
C VAL A 139 14.75 7.38 13.72
N ASN A 140 13.73 6.50 13.76
CA ASN A 140 12.49 6.66 12.99
C ASN A 140 12.77 7.00 11.52
N ALA A 141 13.70 6.24 10.90
CA ALA A 141 13.98 6.38 9.48
C ALA A 141 12.69 6.19 8.67
N PRO A 142 12.47 6.99 7.62
CA PRO A 142 11.37 6.76 6.70
C PRO A 142 11.39 5.32 6.19
N ARG A 143 10.27 4.62 6.26
CA ARG A 143 10.22 3.22 5.81
C ARG A 143 8.91 2.89 5.11
N VAL A 144 8.98 1.96 4.17
CA VAL A 144 7.83 1.34 3.55
C VAL A 144 7.41 0.14 4.40
N THR A 145 6.18 0.12 4.87
CA THR A 145 5.61 -1.01 5.63
C THR A 145 4.83 -1.95 4.73
N LYS A 146 4.31 -1.43 3.61
CA LYS A 146 3.56 -2.22 2.64
C LYS A 146 3.73 -1.59 1.25
N LEU A 147 4.09 -2.40 0.27
CA LEU A 147 4.08 -2.02 -1.15
C LEU A 147 3.36 -3.11 -1.93
N ARG A 148 2.41 -2.71 -2.76
CA ARG A 148 1.68 -3.61 -3.66
C ARG A 148 1.40 -2.90 -4.97
N CYS A 149 1.55 -3.61 -6.06
CA CYS A 149 1.01 -3.24 -7.36
C CYS A 149 0.01 -4.33 -7.76
N ASN A 150 -1.27 -3.98 -7.79
CA ASN A 150 -2.33 -4.91 -8.14
C ASN A 150 -2.73 -4.69 -9.60
N GLY A 151 -3.19 -5.76 -10.23
CA GLY A 151 -3.51 -5.80 -11.64
C GLY A 151 -2.37 -6.43 -12.45
N ARG A 152 -2.73 -6.88 -13.65
CA ARG A 152 -1.80 -7.45 -14.61
C ARG A 152 -1.12 -6.32 -15.37
N ALA A 153 0.20 -6.36 -15.50
CA ALA A 153 0.89 -5.43 -16.37
C ALA A 153 0.43 -5.65 -17.81
N THR A 154 -0.29 -4.69 -18.36
CA THR A 154 -0.87 -4.79 -19.70
C THR A 154 -0.66 -3.45 -20.43
N VAL A 155 -0.28 -3.53 -21.69
CA VAL A 155 -0.09 -2.32 -22.51
C VAL A 155 -1.36 -1.49 -22.56
N LYS A 156 -1.22 -0.17 -22.42
CA LYS A 156 -2.27 0.85 -22.33
C LYS A 156 -3.10 0.85 -21.04
N TRP A 157 -2.87 -0.06 -20.11
CA TRP A 157 -3.59 -0.07 -18.84
C TRP A 157 -2.75 0.52 -17.71
N PRO A 158 -3.34 1.38 -16.89
CA PRO A 158 -2.62 2.04 -15.82
C PRO A 158 -2.26 1.07 -14.70
N LEU A 159 -1.02 1.15 -14.24
CA LEU A 159 -0.51 0.50 -13.05
C LEU A 159 -0.33 1.55 -11.96
N LEU A 160 -0.99 1.38 -10.84
CA LEU A 160 -0.91 2.29 -9.70
C LEU A 160 -0.57 1.50 -8.43
N PRO A 161 0.68 1.54 -7.98
CA PRO A 161 1.07 0.91 -6.73
C PRO A 161 0.44 1.60 -5.54
N THR A 162 0.06 0.81 -4.55
CA THR A 162 -0.31 1.29 -3.22
C THR A 162 0.85 1.10 -2.27
N VAL A 163 1.12 2.11 -1.45
CA VAL A 163 2.19 2.11 -0.45
C VAL A 163 1.64 2.53 0.90
N ALA A 164 2.07 1.85 1.94
CA ALA A 164 1.93 2.33 3.31
C ALA A 164 3.35 2.60 3.85
N THR A 165 3.50 3.72 4.52
CA THR A 165 4.79 4.19 5.05
C THR A 165 4.66 4.54 6.51
N GLU A 166 5.79 4.53 7.21
CA GLU A 166 5.93 5.09 8.54
C GLU A 166 7.10 6.07 8.56
N PHE A 167 6.97 7.14 9.33
CA PHE A 167 7.97 8.21 9.48
C PHE A 167 8.37 8.88 8.16
N ALA A 168 7.48 8.90 7.17
CA ALA A 168 7.72 9.46 5.84
C ALA A 168 6.62 10.47 5.48
N ASP A 169 7.02 11.56 4.84
CA ASP A 169 6.12 12.58 4.30
C ASP A 169 5.74 12.28 2.85
N GLY A 170 6.56 11.46 2.17
CA GLY A 170 6.30 11.06 0.79
C GLY A 170 7.22 9.95 0.30
N CYS A 171 7.07 9.63 -0.99
CA CYS A 171 7.88 8.63 -1.68
C CYS A 171 8.36 9.13 -3.04
N THR A 172 9.55 8.69 -3.44
CA THR A 172 9.98 8.72 -4.83
C THR A 172 9.76 7.35 -5.47
N TRP A 173 9.52 7.35 -6.77
CA TRP A 173 9.13 6.17 -7.53
C TRP A 173 10.09 5.93 -8.69
N ARG A 174 10.35 4.66 -9.00
CA ARG A 174 11.07 4.26 -10.20
C ARG A 174 10.48 2.97 -10.76
N TRP A 175 10.05 3.03 -12.01
CA TRP A 175 9.67 1.86 -12.80
C TRP A 175 10.84 1.42 -13.67
N GLY A 176 11.03 0.12 -13.78
CA GLY A 176 12.11 -0.46 -14.57
C GLY A 176 11.87 -1.93 -14.89
N TYR A 177 12.87 -2.57 -15.46
CA TYR A 177 12.87 -4.00 -15.73
C TYR A 177 13.50 -4.76 -14.57
N ALA A 178 13.01 -5.99 -14.31
CA ALA A 178 13.53 -6.82 -13.23
C ALA A 178 14.98 -7.25 -13.49
N ASP A 179 15.34 -7.52 -14.75
CA ASP A 179 16.62 -8.10 -15.16
C ASP A 179 17.62 -7.08 -15.71
N SER A 180 17.34 -5.79 -15.62
CA SER A 180 18.21 -4.76 -16.19
C SER A 180 19.28 -4.29 -15.22
N ASP A 181 20.54 -4.59 -15.50
CA ASP A 181 21.72 -4.00 -14.85
C ASP A 181 22.00 -2.54 -15.29
N SER A 182 21.32 -2.06 -16.33
CA SER A 182 21.41 -0.69 -16.83
C SER A 182 20.33 0.19 -16.21
N ASP A 183 20.54 1.54 -16.20
CA ASP A 183 19.53 2.51 -15.76
C ASP A 183 18.33 2.56 -16.74
N GLY A 184 17.69 1.42 -16.92
CA GLY A 184 16.48 1.24 -17.72
C GLY A 184 15.25 1.82 -17.03
N THR A 185 15.34 3.07 -16.52
CA THR A 185 14.20 3.74 -15.90
C THR A 185 13.13 4.03 -16.93
N LEU A 186 11.94 3.44 -16.75
CA LEU A 186 10.77 3.64 -17.62
C LEU A 186 9.94 4.87 -17.20
N SER A 187 9.81 5.09 -15.90
CA SER A 187 9.07 6.23 -15.34
C SER A 187 9.53 6.51 -13.90
N ARG A 188 9.35 7.76 -13.45
CA ARG A 188 9.54 8.21 -12.07
C ARG A 188 8.22 8.63 -11.40
N GLU A 189 7.11 8.41 -12.06
CA GLU A 189 5.77 8.70 -11.55
C GLU A 189 5.20 7.49 -10.82
N GLN A 190 4.32 7.72 -9.84
CA GLN A 190 3.60 6.64 -9.17
C GLN A 190 2.73 5.85 -10.15
N LEU A 191 1.97 6.56 -10.99
CA LEU A 191 1.16 5.98 -12.05
C LEU A 191 2.05 5.68 -13.26
N PHE A 192 2.05 4.44 -13.71
CA PHE A 192 2.72 4.03 -14.93
C PHE A 192 1.75 3.40 -15.92
N VAL A 193 1.81 3.82 -17.18
CA VAL A 193 1.03 3.22 -18.26
C VAL A 193 2.01 2.66 -19.30
N PRO A 194 2.11 1.34 -19.44
CA PRO A 194 2.93 0.73 -20.48
C PRO A 194 2.47 1.18 -21.87
N THR A 195 3.33 1.82 -22.66
CA THR A 195 2.96 2.39 -23.97
C THR A 195 3.61 1.69 -25.16
N HIS A 196 4.75 1.06 -24.96
CA HIS A 196 5.53 0.43 -26.03
C HIS A 196 5.34 -1.08 -26.04
N ALA A 197 4.22 -1.53 -26.62
CA ALA A 197 3.82 -2.93 -26.64
C ALA A 197 4.91 -3.90 -27.13
N GLN A 198 5.64 -3.52 -28.18
CA GLN A 198 6.64 -4.40 -28.82
C GLN A 198 7.92 -4.58 -28.01
N GLN A 199 8.24 -3.62 -27.13
CA GLN A 199 9.45 -3.65 -26.31
C GLN A 199 9.21 -4.14 -24.88
N LEU A 200 7.97 -4.08 -24.40
CA LEU A 200 7.61 -4.41 -23.02
C LEU A 200 6.93 -5.77 -22.88
N VAL A 201 6.24 -6.26 -23.92
CA VAL A 201 5.54 -7.55 -23.86
C VAL A 201 6.52 -8.68 -23.56
N GLY A 202 6.25 -9.44 -22.49
CA GLY A 202 7.11 -10.52 -22.01
C GLY A 202 8.27 -10.06 -21.11
N ALA A 203 8.39 -8.76 -20.85
CA ALA A 203 9.38 -8.24 -19.91
C ALA A 203 8.81 -8.18 -18.49
N ASP A 204 9.59 -8.60 -17.50
CA ASP A 204 9.25 -8.46 -16.09
C ASP A 204 9.44 -7.00 -15.63
N LEU A 205 8.36 -6.38 -15.16
CA LEU A 205 8.39 -5.04 -14.59
C LEU A 205 8.59 -5.06 -13.08
N ILE A 206 9.34 -4.06 -12.61
CA ILE A 206 9.43 -3.74 -11.19
C ILE A 206 9.03 -2.28 -10.94
N VAL A 207 8.52 -2.03 -9.75
CA VAL A 207 8.42 -0.69 -9.17
C VAL A 207 9.25 -0.63 -7.90
N GLU A 208 10.13 0.36 -7.82
CA GLU A 208 10.94 0.68 -6.66
C GLU A 208 10.42 1.96 -6.02
N VAL A 209 10.36 1.96 -4.71
CA VAL A 209 9.84 3.06 -3.90
C VAL A 209 10.85 3.40 -2.82
N VAL A 210 11.22 4.67 -2.73
CA VAL A 210 12.08 5.18 -1.66
C VAL A 210 11.29 6.20 -0.85
N PRO A 211 10.98 5.91 0.42
CA PRO A 211 10.28 6.86 1.28
C PRO A 211 11.22 7.98 1.71
N PHE A 212 10.69 9.18 1.94
CA PHE A 212 11.48 10.30 2.45
C PHE A 212 10.70 11.09 3.50
N ARG A 213 11.47 11.78 4.36
CA ARG A 213 10.99 12.80 5.27
C ARG A 213 11.56 14.16 4.86
N GLU A 214 10.70 15.17 4.82
CA GLU A 214 11.13 16.55 4.60
C GLU A 214 11.88 17.07 5.83
N GLY A 215 13.06 17.61 5.62
CA GLY A 215 13.79 18.38 6.62
C GLY A 215 13.76 19.85 6.25
N THR A 216 14.29 20.71 7.14
CA THR A 216 14.33 22.17 6.89
C THR A 216 15.17 22.56 5.69
N THR A 217 16.21 21.81 5.38
CA THR A 217 17.15 22.09 4.27
C THR A 217 17.34 20.89 3.34
N THR A 218 17.16 19.67 3.82
CA THR A 218 17.43 18.44 3.06
C THR A 218 16.42 17.36 3.40
N ARG A 219 16.15 16.47 2.43
CA ARG A 219 15.33 15.27 2.65
C ARG A 219 16.16 14.16 3.28
N THR A 220 15.56 13.46 4.24
CA THR A 220 16.09 12.19 4.75
C THR A 220 15.37 11.05 4.02
N TYR A 221 16.14 10.20 3.34
CA TYR A 221 15.60 9.06 2.60
C TYR A 221 15.70 7.78 3.42
N GLY A 222 14.70 6.92 3.31
CA GLY A 222 14.73 5.57 3.84
C GLY A 222 15.27 4.56 2.82
N GLU A 223 15.17 3.28 3.17
CA GLU A 223 15.59 2.20 2.28
C GLU A 223 14.61 2.00 1.13
N ALA A 224 15.16 1.70 -0.06
CA ALA A 224 14.36 1.36 -1.23
C ALA A 224 13.61 0.03 -1.01
N THR A 225 12.36 -0.01 -1.42
CA THR A 225 11.54 -1.22 -1.41
C THR A 225 11.06 -1.49 -2.82
N THR A 226 11.20 -2.73 -3.28
CA THR A 226 10.85 -3.13 -4.65
C THR A 226 9.66 -4.09 -4.63
N CYS A 227 8.76 -3.91 -5.59
CA CYS A 227 7.67 -4.85 -5.89
C CYS A 227 7.80 -5.34 -7.33
N VAL A 228 7.86 -6.65 -7.51
CA VAL A 228 7.79 -7.27 -8.84
C VAL A 228 6.33 -7.27 -9.28
N VAL A 229 6.07 -6.71 -10.46
CA VAL A 229 4.74 -6.63 -11.05
C VAL A 229 4.47 -7.83 -11.96
N GLY A 230 5.52 -8.36 -12.58
CA GLY A 230 5.49 -9.52 -13.47
C GLY A 230 5.49 -9.13 -14.95
N ASP A 231 5.26 -10.13 -15.79
CA ASP A 231 5.30 -10.01 -17.24
C ASP A 231 4.29 -9.00 -17.78
N VAL A 232 4.70 -8.24 -18.78
CA VAL A 232 3.81 -7.34 -19.52
C VAL A 232 3.07 -8.09 -20.62
N TYR A 233 1.77 -7.96 -20.62
CA TYR A 233 0.87 -8.54 -21.63
C TYR A 233 0.49 -7.51 -22.70
N ALA A 234 0.23 -8.01 -23.90
CA ALA A 234 -0.36 -7.19 -24.95
C ALA A 234 -1.77 -6.72 -24.56
N ALA A 235 -2.15 -5.54 -25.02
CA ALA A 235 -3.52 -5.06 -24.82
C ALA A 235 -4.51 -6.03 -25.49
N PRO A 236 -5.68 -6.29 -24.88
CA PRO A 236 -6.72 -7.08 -25.52
C PRO A 236 -7.11 -6.46 -26.88
N LEU A 237 -7.30 -7.30 -27.87
CA LEU A 237 -7.72 -6.86 -29.21
C LEU A 237 -9.17 -6.33 -29.23
N GLU A 238 -9.98 -6.82 -28.29
CA GLU A 238 -11.39 -6.49 -28.21
C GLU A 238 -11.66 -5.55 -27.03
N VAL A 239 -12.30 -4.44 -27.32
CA VAL A 239 -12.86 -3.53 -26.31
C VAL A 239 -14.19 -4.11 -25.84
N SER A 240 -14.44 -4.12 -24.54
CA SER A 240 -15.72 -4.58 -23.97
C SER A 240 -16.91 -3.92 -24.70
N PRO A 241 -17.95 -4.71 -25.05
CA PRO A 241 -19.15 -4.17 -25.69
C PRO A 241 -19.85 -3.06 -24.89
N SER A 242 -19.73 -3.09 -23.57
CA SER A 242 -20.24 -2.03 -22.68
C SER A 242 -19.45 -0.74 -22.81
N ILE A 243 -18.12 -0.82 -22.93
CA ILE A 243 -17.27 0.35 -23.20
C ILE A 243 -17.60 0.95 -24.56
N LEU A 244 -17.79 0.11 -25.58
CA LEU A 244 -18.20 0.58 -26.91
C LEU A 244 -19.57 1.26 -26.87
N ARG A 245 -20.55 0.68 -26.15
CA ARG A 245 -21.86 1.32 -25.95
C ARG A 245 -21.77 2.63 -25.20
N ALA A 246 -20.98 2.69 -24.11
CA ALA A 246 -20.79 3.92 -23.35
C ALA A 246 -20.14 5.02 -24.20
N LYS A 247 -19.14 4.67 -25.01
CA LYS A 247 -18.50 5.61 -25.96
C LYS A 247 -19.45 6.06 -27.05
N ALA A 248 -20.25 5.14 -27.63
CA ALA A 248 -21.25 5.45 -28.66
C ALA A 248 -22.37 6.35 -28.13
N HIS A 249 -22.87 6.08 -26.94
CA HIS A 249 -23.87 6.92 -26.28
C HIS A 249 -23.37 8.37 -26.08
N ARG A 250 -22.12 8.53 -25.61
CA ARG A 250 -21.50 9.86 -25.49
C ARG A 250 -21.31 10.57 -26.84
N ALA A 251 -20.93 9.84 -27.88
CA ALA A 251 -20.72 10.38 -29.21
C ALA A 251 -22.06 10.81 -29.86
N GLY A 252 -23.16 10.06 -29.60
CA GLY A 252 -24.50 10.35 -30.13
C GLY A 252 -25.17 11.56 -29.46
N GLU A 253 -24.83 11.87 -28.21
CA GLU A 253 -25.40 13.02 -27.51
C GLU A 253 -24.81 14.36 -27.94
N GLY A 254 -23.77 14.40 -28.80
CA GLY A 254 -23.15 15.62 -29.35
C GLY A 254 -22.59 16.60 -28.30
N THR A 255 -22.61 16.19 -27.05
CA THR A 255 -22.21 16.98 -25.89
C THR A 255 -20.93 16.40 -25.30
N SER A 256 -19.91 17.25 -25.14
CA SER A 256 -18.76 16.94 -24.28
C SER A 256 -19.26 16.44 -22.92
N PRO A 257 -18.61 15.43 -22.28
CA PRO A 257 -18.96 15.00 -20.92
C PRO A 257 -19.12 16.15 -19.93
N ALA A 258 -18.34 17.22 -20.12
CA ALA A 258 -18.44 18.47 -19.36
C ALA A 258 -19.76 19.24 -19.65
N ARG A 259 -20.37 19.08 -20.83
CA ARG A 259 -21.61 19.77 -21.20
C ARG A 259 -22.86 19.01 -20.75
N ALA A 260 -22.85 17.67 -20.80
CA ALA A 260 -23.95 16.84 -20.24
C ALA A 260 -24.08 17.01 -18.71
N ARG A 261 -22.97 17.29 -18.02
CA ARG A 261 -22.96 17.69 -16.60
C ARG A 261 -23.41 19.14 -16.36
N ALA A 262 -23.62 19.92 -17.40
CA ALA A 262 -24.08 21.30 -17.27
C ALA A 262 -25.57 21.38 -16.87
N ASP A 263 -26.35 20.32 -17.09
CA ASP A 263 -27.69 20.21 -16.53
C ASP A 263 -27.60 19.77 -15.06
N ALA A 264 -27.59 20.76 -14.17
CA ALA A 264 -27.50 20.56 -12.70
C ALA A 264 -28.66 19.74 -12.08
N ARG A 265 -29.54 19.19 -12.90
CA ARG A 265 -30.74 18.46 -12.47
C ARG A 265 -30.67 16.94 -12.66
N SER A 266 -29.68 16.43 -13.38
CA SER A 266 -29.53 15.00 -13.62
C SER A 266 -28.32 14.42 -12.91
N ILE A 267 -28.51 13.29 -12.23
CA ILE A 267 -27.45 12.47 -11.61
C ILE A 267 -27.45 11.12 -12.32
N ARG A 268 -26.28 10.70 -12.78
CA ARG A 268 -26.07 9.37 -13.36
C ARG A 268 -25.69 8.38 -12.26
N LEU A 269 -26.58 7.43 -11.99
CA LEU A 269 -26.34 6.32 -11.08
C LEU A 269 -25.92 5.07 -11.86
N VAL A 270 -24.85 4.42 -11.42
CA VAL A 270 -24.39 3.12 -11.90
C VAL A 270 -24.54 2.11 -10.78
N SER A 271 -25.18 0.97 -11.05
CA SER A 271 -25.23 -0.18 -10.14
C SER A 271 -24.68 -1.40 -10.86
N PHE A 272 -23.69 -2.07 -10.24
CA PHE A 272 -22.95 -3.12 -10.91
C PHE A 272 -22.46 -4.19 -9.92
N ASN A 273 -22.91 -5.45 -10.10
CA ASN A 273 -22.33 -6.60 -9.42
C ASN A 273 -21.04 -6.98 -10.13
N ILE A 274 -19.90 -6.93 -9.43
CA ILE A 274 -18.57 -7.13 -10.02
C ILE A 274 -18.03 -8.54 -9.86
N LEU A 275 -18.79 -9.46 -9.30
CA LEU A 275 -18.44 -10.85 -9.04
C LEU A 275 -17.13 -10.98 -8.25
N ALA A 276 -17.21 -11.13 -6.94
CA ALA A 276 -16.04 -11.21 -6.07
C ALA A 276 -15.09 -12.33 -6.52
N PRO A 277 -13.76 -12.10 -6.46
CA PRO A 277 -12.77 -13.12 -6.85
C PRO A 277 -12.92 -14.45 -6.10
N THR A 278 -13.46 -14.42 -4.90
CA THR A 278 -13.71 -15.60 -4.07
C THR A 278 -14.82 -16.52 -4.59
N TYR A 279 -15.63 -16.05 -5.52
CA TYR A 279 -16.69 -16.84 -6.16
C TYR A 279 -16.26 -17.45 -7.50
N VAL A 280 -15.01 -17.23 -7.91
CA VAL A 280 -14.45 -17.80 -9.14
C VAL A 280 -13.39 -18.83 -8.74
N THR A 281 -13.58 -20.06 -9.19
CA THR A 281 -12.66 -21.17 -8.89
C THR A 281 -11.43 -21.15 -9.81
N PRO A 282 -10.29 -21.72 -9.38
CA PRO A 282 -9.14 -21.89 -10.27
C PRO A 282 -9.45 -22.71 -11.55
N GLU A 283 -10.40 -23.63 -11.48
CA GLU A 283 -10.88 -24.44 -12.62
C GLU A 283 -11.57 -23.57 -13.64
N GLU A 284 -12.46 -22.68 -13.21
CA GLU A 284 -13.16 -21.73 -14.08
C GLU A 284 -12.19 -20.76 -14.73
N VAL A 285 -11.18 -20.28 -13.99
CA VAL A 285 -10.10 -19.43 -14.56
C VAL A 285 -9.29 -20.19 -15.61
N ARG A 286 -9.00 -21.49 -15.40
CA ARG A 286 -8.30 -22.32 -16.41
C ARG A 286 -9.15 -22.50 -17.66
N ALA A 287 -10.45 -22.69 -17.51
CA ALA A 287 -11.36 -22.84 -18.64
C ALA A 287 -11.62 -21.52 -19.38
N ALA A 288 -11.59 -20.41 -18.65
CA ALA A 288 -11.91 -19.06 -19.16
C ALA A 288 -10.94 -18.02 -18.52
N PRO A 289 -9.73 -17.83 -19.08
CA PRO A 289 -8.68 -16.97 -18.51
C PRO A 289 -9.11 -15.51 -18.27
N HIS A 290 -10.13 -15.01 -18.97
CA HIS A 290 -10.69 -13.70 -18.75
C HIS A 290 -11.43 -13.55 -17.40
N LEU A 291 -11.71 -14.65 -16.71
CA LEU A 291 -12.24 -14.64 -15.33
C LEU A 291 -11.16 -14.38 -14.28
N ALA A 292 -9.88 -14.38 -14.65
CA ALA A 292 -8.80 -14.04 -13.74
C ALA A 292 -9.01 -12.63 -13.15
N SER A 293 -8.92 -12.53 -11.83
CA SER A 293 -9.23 -11.29 -11.10
C SER A 293 -8.37 -10.11 -11.56
N ASP A 294 -7.08 -10.32 -11.78
CA ASP A 294 -6.12 -9.31 -12.22
C ASP A 294 -6.45 -8.73 -13.60
N PHE A 295 -6.97 -9.57 -14.51
CA PHE A 295 -7.41 -9.15 -15.83
C PHE A 295 -8.78 -8.44 -15.78
N ARG A 296 -9.74 -9.07 -15.10
CA ARG A 296 -11.11 -8.61 -15.03
C ARG A 296 -11.26 -7.25 -14.35
N MET A 297 -10.48 -7.01 -13.28
CA MET A 297 -10.51 -5.74 -12.55
C MET A 297 -10.01 -4.57 -13.39
N GLN A 298 -9.06 -4.80 -14.30
CA GLN A 298 -8.60 -3.76 -15.22
C GLN A 298 -9.67 -3.38 -16.24
N LEU A 299 -10.34 -4.37 -16.83
CA LEU A 299 -11.49 -4.11 -17.73
C LEU A 299 -12.62 -3.39 -17.00
N LEU A 300 -12.93 -3.81 -15.77
CA LEU A 300 -13.95 -3.16 -14.93
C LEU A 300 -13.60 -1.69 -14.69
N LEU A 301 -12.36 -1.39 -14.32
CA LEU A 301 -11.92 -0.01 -14.09
C LEU A 301 -12.10 0.84 -15.36
N GLU A 302 -11.66 0.33 -16.51
CA GLU A 302 -11.85 1.02 -17.81
C GLU A 302 -13.33 1.26 -18.11
N GLU A 303 -14.18 0.28 -17.82
CA GLU A 303 -15.63 0.37 -18.01
C GLU A 303 -16.26 1.41 -17.08
N LEU A 304 -15.94 1.41 -15.79
CA LEU A 304 -16.46 2.38 -14.81
C LEU A 304 -16.06 3.82 -15.18
N ILE A 305 -14.80 4.02 -15.58
CA ILE A 305 -14.30 5.32 -16.06
C ILE A 305 -15.04 5.72 -17.34
N ALA A 306 -15.26 4.77 -18.27
CA ALA A 306 -15.94 5.03 -19.52
C ALA A 306 -17.43 5.36 -19.34
N ILE A 307 -18.14 4.71 -18.42
CA ILE A 307 -19.53 5.01 -18.09
C ILE A 307 -19.66 6.39 -17.44
N ASP A 308 -18.69 6.80 -16.64
CA ASP A 308 -18.61 8.12 -16.04
C ASP A 308 -19.83 8.49 -15.18
N GLY A 309 -20.20 7.61 -14.26
CA GLY A 309 -21.30 7.81 -13.32
C GLY A 309 -20.98 8.88 -12.27
N ASP A 310 -21.99 9.65 -11.85
CA ASP A 310 -21.86 10.56 -10.69
C ASP A 310 -21.83 9.76 -9.38
N VAL A 311 -22.58 8.67 -9.33
CA VAL A 311 -22.58 7.70 -8.22
C VAL A 311 -22.43 6.30 -8.81
N ILE A 312 -21.52 5.50 -8.24
CA ILE A 312 -21.24 4.12 -8.64
C ILE A 312 -21.42 3.21 -7.42
N ALA A 313 -22.42 2.34 -7.46
CA ALA A 313 -22.71 1.35 -6.43
C ALA A 313 -22.29 -0.04 -6.90
N LEU A 314 -21.32 -0.65 -6.22
CA LEU A 314 -20.78 -1.96 -6.58
C LEU A 314 -21.19 -3.00 -5.53
N GLN A 315 -21.66 -4.16 -5.99
CA GLN A 315 -21.93 -5.34 -5.20
C GLN A 315 -20.83 -6.39 -5.43
N GLU A 316 -20.65 -7.29 -4.48
CA GLU A 316 -19.62 -8.33 -4.49
C GLU A 316 -18.19 -7.78 -4.65
N CYS A 317 -17.94 -6.64 -4.04
CA CYS A 317 -16.61 -6.05 -3.99
C CYS A 317 -15.83 -6.66 -2.84
N SER A 318 -14.61 -7.18 -3.09
CA SER A 318 -13.74 -7.62 -2.00
C SER A 318 -12.97 -6.45 -1.40
N PRO A 319 -12.58 -6.52 -0.08
CA PRO A 319 -11.83 -5.43 0.57
C PRO A 319 -10.54 -5.06 -0.17
N ARG A 320 -9.85 -6.06 -0.72
CA ARG A 320 -8.60 -5.84 -1.46
C ARG A 320 -8.82 -5.18 -2.81
N VAL A 321 -9.87 -5.59 -3.53
CA VAL A 321 -10.25 -4.96 -4.80
C VAL A 321 -10.62 -3.50 -4.58
N PHE A 322 -11.38 -3.20 -3.52
CA PHE A 322 -11.70 -1.82 -3.16
C PHE A 322 -10.45 -1.01 -2.80
N ALA A 323 -9.73 -1.43 -1.74
CA ALA A 323 -8.69 -0.59 -1.12
C ALA A 323 -7.39 -0.53 -1.94
N ASP A 324 -7.00 -1.65 -2.54
CA ASP A 324 -5.71 -1.77 -3.21
C ASP A 324 -5.80 -1.50 -4.72
N TYR A 325 -7.03 -1.42 -5.29
CA TYR A 325 -7.20 -1.24 -6.74
C TYR A 325 -8.20 -0.15 -7.10
N LEU A 326 -9.51 -0.34 -6.85
CA LEU A 326 -10.54 0.59 -7.36
C LEU A 326 -10.42 1.98 -6.74
N LEU A 327 -10.30 2.09 -5.41
CA LEU A 327 -10.27 3.37 -4.72
C LEU A 327 -9.13 4.27 -5.20
N PRO A 328 -7.85 3.84 -5.23
CA PRO A 328 -6.77 4.72 -5.65
C PRO A 328 -6.88 5.16 -7.11
N HIS A 329 -7.35 4.28 -8.00
CA HIS A 329 -7.54 4.65 -9.40
C HIS A 329 -8.71 5.62 -9.61
N LEU A 330 -9.86 5.37 -8.97
CA LEU A 330 -11.05 6.21 -9.10
C LEU A 330 -10.85 7.57 -8.41
N GLN A 331 -10.12 7.64 -7.28
CA GLN A 331 -9.76 8.91 -6.65
C GLN A 331 -8.96 9.82 -7.58
N ARG A 332 -8.00 9.28 -8.31
CA ARG A 332 -7.25 10.06 -9.32
C ARG A 332 -8.12 10.58 -10.45
N GLN A 333 -9.27 9.97 -10.68
CA GLN A 333 -10.25 10.38 -11.68
C GLN A 333 -11.39 11.23 -11.11
N GLY A 334 -11.30 11.62 -9.83
CA GLY A 334 -12.25 12.55 -9.18
C GLY A 334 -13.44 11.90 -8.49
N TRP A 335 -13.34 10.62 -8.12
CA TRP A 335 -14.32 9.98 -7.24
C TRP A 335 -13.76 9.79 -5.83
N ASP A 336 -14.59 9.98 -4.81
CA ASP A 336 -14.36 9.44 -3.48
C ASP A 336 -15.11 8.13 -3.30
N GLY A 337 -14.74 7.31 -2.30
CA GLY A 337 -15.36 6.01 -2.13
C GLY A 337 -15.46 5.54 -0.68
N ARG A 338 -16.45 4.68 -0.44
CA ARG A 338 -16.67 3.97 0.83
C ARG A 338 -16.94 2.50 0.58
N TYR A 339 -16.52 1.68 1.51
CA TYR A 339 -16.68 0.23 1.48
C TYR A 339 -17.21 -0.26 2.80
N ASP A 340 -18.23 -1.11 2.75
CA ASP A 340 -18.75 -1.82 3.91
C ASP A 340 -18.75 -3.32 3.65
N ARG A 341 -18.13 -4.03 4.58
CA ARG A 341 -17.95 -5.48 4.51
C ARG A 341 -19.17 -6.19 5.09
N LYS A 342 -19.73 -7.15 4.37
CA LYS A 342 -20.61 -8.15 4.97
C LYS A 342 -19.80 -9.19 5.78
N ALA A 343 -20.44 -10.05 6.52
CA ALA A 343 -19.73 -11.06 7.35
C ALA A 343 -18.87 -12.05 6.54
N GLY A 344 -18.97 -12.06 5.20
CA GLY A 344 -18.18 -12.90 4.30
C GLY A 344 -16.90 -12.24 3.81
N MET A 345 -16.45 -12.66 2.62
CA MET A 345 -15.21 -12.23 1.96
C MET A 345 -15.38 -11.00 1.07
N ASP A 346 -16.61 -10.55 0.85
CA ASP A 346 -17.00 -9.43 0.01
C ASP A 346 -17.90 -8.45 0.76
N GLY A 347 -18.35 -7.40 0.07
CA GLY A 347 -19.23 -6.36 0.59
C GLY A 347 -19.75 -5.47 -0.53
N CYS A 348 -20.17 -4.27 -0.13
CA CYS A 348 -20.63 -3.23 -1.03
C CYS A 348 -19.63 -2.06 -1.05
N ALA A 349 -19.39 -1.51 -2.24
CA ALA A 349 -18.61 -0.29 -2.40
C ALA A 349 -19.47 0.78 -3.07
N LEU A 350 -19.33 2.01 -2.59
CA LEU A 350 -19.97 3.17 -3.19
C LEU A 350 -18.92 4.19 -3.52
N PHE A 351 -18.98 4.76 -4.74
CA PHE A 351 -18.16 5.88 -5.16
C PHE A 351 -19.05 7.03 -5.60
N TRP A 352 -18.58 8.26 -5.41
CA TRP A 352 -19.29 9.47 -5.84
C TRP A 352 -18.31 10.51 -6.34
N ARG A 353 -18.73 11.35 -7.27
CA ARG A 353 -17.94 12.48 -7.78
C ARG A 353 -17.81 13.54 -6.70
N HIS A 354 -16.60 13.72 -6.14
CA HIS A 354 -16.37 14.67 -5.05
C HIS A 354 -16.53 16.15 -5.47
N GLU A 355 -16.38 16.47 -6.76
CA GLU A 355 -16.60 17.82 -7.28
C GLU A 355 -18.08 18.22 -7.28
N THR A 356 -18.99 17.27 -7.48
CA THR A 356 -20.43 17.52 -7.62
C THR A 356 -21.24 17.08 -6.42
N LEU A 357 -20.74 16.12 -5.65
CA LEU A 357 -21.45 15.49 -4.54
C LEU A 357 -20.60 15.54 -3.26
N GLU A 358 -21.27 15.73 -2.15
CA GLU A 358 -20.72 15.71 -0.80
C GLU A 358 -21.40 14.62 0.00
N LEU A 359 -20.62 13.77 0.66
CA LEU A 359 -21.14 12.77 1.59
C LEU A 359 -21.62 13.46 2.86
N ILE A 360 -22.89 13.32 3.21
CA ILE A 360 -23.49 13.87 4.43
C ILE A 360 -23.58 12.79 5.51
N ALA A 361 -24.04 11.60 5.14
CA ALA A 361 -24.17 10.48 6.05
C ALA A 361 -24.04 9.16 5.30
N LEU A 362 -23.49 8.17 5.99
CA LEU A 362 -23.42 6.79 5.52
C LEU A 362 -23.68 5.87 6.69
N GLU A 363 -24.53 4.89 6.48
CA GLU A 363 -24.81 3.82 7.42
C GLU A 363 -24.84 2.49 6.67
N ALA A 364 -24.20 1.46 7.22
CA ALA A 364 -24.29 0.10 6.73
C ALA A 364 -25.14 -0.72 7.69
N VAL A 365 -26.21 -1.30 7.17
CA VAL A 365 -27.19 -2.05 7.96
C VAL A 365 -27.19 -3.50 7.53
N ALA A 366 -27.05 -4.43 8.47
CA ALA A 366 -27.22 -5.85 8.18
C ALA A 366 -28.71 -6.19 8.08
N LEU A 367 -29.13 -6.76 6.96
CA LEU A 367 -30.55 -7.08 6.74
C LEU A 367 -31.12 -8.05 7.78
N LYS A 368 -30.29 -8.95 8.30
CA LYS A 368 -30.69 -9.87 9.37
C LYS A 368 -31.07 -9.13 10.66
N ASP A 369 -30.37 -8.03 10.99
CA ASP A 369 -30.63 -7.27 12.22
C ASP A 369 -31.93 -6.47 12.07
N VAL A 370 -32.20 -5.91 10.87
CA VAL A 370 -33.47 -5.28 10.55
C VAL A 370 -34.62 -6.31 10.61
N ALA A 371 -34.40 -7.49 10.05
CA ALA A 371 -35.42 -8.54 10.06
C ALA A 371 -35.70 -9.10 11.45
N ALA A 372 -34.72 -9.09 12.35
CA ALA A 372 -34.86 -9.52 13.74
C ALA A 372 -35.55 -8.48 14.64
N ASP A 373 -35.64 -7.22 14.22
CA ASP A 373 -36.38 -6.18 14.93
C ASP A 373 -37.89 -6.40 14.79
N GLU A 374 -38.49 -6.99 15.82
CA GLU A 374 -39.91 -7.37 15.85
C GLU A 374 -40.86 -6.16 15.68
N ALA A 375 -40.47 -4.98 16.16
CA ALA A 375 -41.29 -3.78 16.06
C ALA A 375 -41.15 -3.05 14.71
N GLY A 376 -40.03 -3.23 14.00
CA GLY A 376 -39.72 -2.62 12.72
C GLY A 376 -39.79 -3.58 11.54
N GLY A 377 -38.62 -4.05 11.10
CA GLY A 377 -38.50 -4.87 9.90
C GLY A 377 -39.19 -6.22 10.00
N GLY A 378 -39.17 -6.85 11.17
CA GLY A 378 -39.88 -8.10 11.44
C GLY A 378 -41.40 -7.95 11.29
N ALA A 379 -41.99 -6.86 11.80
CA ALA A 379 -43.39 -6.55 11.64
C ALA A 379 -43.77 -6.35 10.18
N LEU A 380 -42.96 -5.67 9.38
CA LEU A 380 -43.20 -5.49 7.94
C LEU A 380 -43.15 -6.82 7.19
N ILE A 381 -42.22 -7.72 7.53
CA ILE A 381 -42.10 -9.05 6.94
C ILE A 381 -43.32 -9.91 7.33
N ALA A 382 -43.80 -9.83 8.58
CA ALA A 382 -44.98 -10.53 9.03
C ALA A 382 -46.25 -10.05 8.30
N ALA A 383 -46.40 -8.72 8.11
CA ALA A 383 -47.51 -8.16 7.34
C ALA A 383 -47.46 -8.60 5.86
N ALA A 384 -46.29 -8.60 5.23
CA ALA A 384 -46.11 -9.06 3.86
C ALA A 384 -46.43 -10.56 3.72
N ALA A 385 -46.02 -11.39 4.69
CA ALA A 385 -46.31 -12.82 4.73
C ALA A 385 -47.81 -13.08 4.85
N ALA A 386 -48.50 -12.34 5.74
CA ALA A 386 -49.93 -12.41 5.90
C ALA A 386 -50.70 -12.02 4.61
N ALA A 387 -50.24 -10.92 3.96
CA ALA A 387 -50.83 -10.50 2.67
C ALA A 387 -50.62 -11.53 1.55
N ALA A 388 -49.50 -12.24 1.55
CA ALA A 388 -49.17 -13.29 0.62
C ALA A 388 -49.78 -14.66 0.97
N GLY A 389 -50.40 -14.80 2.14
CA GLY A 389 -50.96 -16.08 2.63
C GLY A 389 -49.94 -17.15 2.91
N VAL A 390 -48.70 -16.76 3.29
CA VAL A 390 -47.61 -17.69 3.62
C VAL A 390 -47.17 -17.51 5.09
N PRO A 391 -46.60 -18.55 5.73
CA PRO A 391 -46.02 -18.40 7.07
C PRO A 391 -44.91 -17.36 7.07
N THR A 392 -44.82 -16.54 8.12
CA THR A 392 -43.77 -15.51 8.26
C THR A 392 -42.34 -16.10 8.13
N ALA A 393 -42.11 -17.29 8.65
CA ALA A 393 -40.85 -18.01 8.55
C ALA A 393 -40.35 -18.19 7.10
N VAL A 394 -41.28 -18.38 6.15
CA VAL A 394 -40.94 -18.56 4.72
C VAL A 394 -40.25 -17.33 4.13
N LEU A 395 -40.59 -16.13 4.60
CA LEU A 395 -39.95 -14.88 4.17
C LEU A 395 -38.75 -14.49 5.09
N LEU A 396 -38.85 -14.82 6.36
CA LEU A 396 -37.89 -14.37 7.39
C LEU A 396 -36.60 -15.22 7.42
N GLU A 397 -36.71 -16.54 7.40
CA GLU A 397 -35.55 -17.45 7.50
C GLU A 397 -34.50 -17.23 6.40
N PRO A 398 -34.86 -17.03 5.12
CA PRO A 398 -33.86 -16.73 4.08
C PRO A 398 -33.08 -15.44 4.34
N ILE A 399 -33.67 -14.46 5.04
CA ILE A 399 -33.01 -13.18 5.37
C ILE A 399 -32.09 -13.38 6.57
N LEU A 400 -32.58 -14.03 7.65
CA LEU A 400 -31.82 -14.29 8.87
C LEU A 400 -30.59 -15.18 8.63
N GLY A 401 -30.69 -16.12 7.69
CA GLY A 401 -29.59 -16.99 7.28
C GLY A 401 -28.53 -16.33 6.38
N LYS A 402 -28.73 -15.08 5.97
CA LYS A 402 -27.81 -14.36 5.06
C LYS A 402 -27.03 -13.26 5.79
N SER A 403 -25.81 -13.03 5.36
CA SER A 403 -24.96 -11.91 5.82
C SER A 403 -25.09 -10.66 4.95
N SER A 404 -26.26 -10.49 4.30
CA SER A 404 -26.48 -9.36 3.37
C SER A 404 -26.51 -8.02 4.13
N ILE A 405 -25.94 -7.01 3.52
CA ILE A 405 -25.94 -5.62 4.02
C ILE A 405 -26.56 -4.68 2.99
N VAL A 406 -27.05 -3.55 3.49
CA VAL A 406 -27.48 -2.39 2.69
C VAL A 406 -26.67 -1.20 3.12
N GLN A 407 -26.12 -0.45 2.16
CA GLN A 407 -25.54 0.88 2.40
C GLN A 407 -26.62 1.93 2.18
N LEU A 408 -26.89 2.72 3.21
CA LEU A 408 -27.74 3.90 3.17
C LEU A 408 -26.84 5.12 3.10
N VAL A 409 -26.99 5.92 2.05
CA VAL A 409 -26.09 7.05 1.79
C VAL A 409 -26.90 8.30 1.52
N ALA A 410 -26.59 9.36 2.24
CA ALA A 410 -27.10 10.70 1.98
C ALA A 410 -26.00 11.52 1.30
N LEU A 411 -26.25 11.93 0.06
CA LEU A 411 -25.39 12.78 -0.74
C LEU A 411 -26.05 14.13 -0.98
N ARG A 412 -25.28 15.20 -0.91
CA ARG A 412 -25.74 16.57 -1.21
C ARG A 412 -25.06 17.07 -2.48
N LEU A 413 -25.83 17.68 -3.36
CA LEU A 413 -25.28 18.41 -4.51
C LEU A 413 -24.49 19.63 -4.03
N ARG A 414 -23.23 19.75 -4.46
CA ARG A 414 -22.41 20.93 -4.22
C ARG A 414 -22.90 22.07 -5.08
N ARG A 415 -23.08 23.26 -4.49
CA ARG A 415 -23.37 24.48 -5.25
C ARG A 415 -22.14 24.86 -6.08
N ARG A 416 -22.32 25.16 -7.37
CA ARG A 416 -21.23 25.75 -8.20
C ARG A 416 -20.80 27.06 -7.55
N GLY A 417 -19.52 27.16 -7.18
CA GLY A 417 -18.93 28.39 -6.64
C GLY A 417 -18.23 28.26 -5.28
N SER A 418 -18.37 27.14 -4.55
CA SER A 418 -17.52 26.89 -3.39
C SER A 418 -16.24 26.20 -3.85
N SER A 419 -15.17 26.98 -4.07
CA SER A 419 -13.83 26.41 -4.26
C SER A 419 -13.48 25.57 -3.06
N CYS A 420 -13.21 24.29 -3.23
CA CYS A 420 -12.47 23.51 -2.23
C CYS A 420 -11.08 24.14 -2.12
N ALA A 421 -10.82 24.91 -1.07
CA ALA A 421 -9.47 25.07 -0.59
C ALA A 421 -9.06 23.69 -0.06
N ALA A 422 -8.05 23.11 -0.70
CA ALA A 422 -7.44 21.87 -0.25
C ALA A 422 -6.92 22.07 1.18
N ALA A 423 -7.37 21.23 2.10
CA ALA A 423 -6.81 21.08 3.43
C ALA A 423 -5.75 19.96 3.39
#